data_9711c48d7d511f34c03fecfdae6d8c64
#
_entry.id   9711c48d7d511f34c03fecfdae6d8c64
#
_cell.length_a   1.000
_cell.length_b   1.000
_cell.length_c   1.000
_cell.angle_alpha   90.00
_cell.angle_beta   90.00
_cell.angle_gamma   90.00
#
_symmetry.space_group_name_H-M   'P 1'
#
loop_
_entity.id
_entity.type
_entity.pdbx_description
1 polymer ?
#
loop_
_entity_poly.entity_id
_entity_poly.type
_entity_poly.pdbx_seq_one_letter_code
_entity_poly.pdbx_strand_id
1 'polypeptide(L)'
;GRIGIEAAGWGVTLGATLQVLLQLPQFWRLLRRARVRPAVSHPRLGAVAVLALPVLAASVLQQVNNFTDKLFASTLEEGRVAALSFANTLGQAPRALLLLPLLTPLFPHIARLMSERREADAVDAFRRVAGLLALVSVPMALLMAIYAEQIAQLAFRRGACGADCVSEIAPPLLFYAFALWPAFLSLLLNRTLSAANRTREIMLVTIVTVVLTITLDVLLIGPLEQAGLALAATLGAVSYTHLT
;
A
#
# COMPACT_ATOMS: atom_id res chain seq x y z
N GLY A 1 -10.28 17.85 -26.36
CA GLY A 1 -10.65 19.14 -25.78
C GLY A 1 -9.68 19.55 -24.69
N ARG A 2 -9.37 20.84 -24.56
CA ARG A 2 -8.40 21.44 -23.63
C ARG A 2 -8.74 21.26 -22.11
N ILE A 3 -9.81 20.57 -21.77
CA ILE A 3 -10.31 20.44 -20.40
C ILE A 3 -9.82 19.16 -19.70
N GLY A 4 -9.04 18.29 -20.38
CA GLY A 4 -8.75 16.94 -19.88
C GLY A 4 -7.94 16.86 -18.58
N ILE A 5 -6.70 17.33 -18.56
CA ILE A 5 -5.78 17.18 -17.41
C ILE A 5 -6.08 18.18 -16.30
N GLU A 6 -6.37 19.44 -16.68
CA GLU A 6 -6.72 20.49 -15.71
C GLU A 6 -8.02 20.16 -14.95
N ALA A 7 -9.04 19.59 -15.63
CA ALA A 7 -10.28 19.18 -15.00
C ALA A 7 -10.06 18.07 -13.95
N ALA A 8 -9.14 17.14 -14.19
CA ALA A 8 -8.79 16.12 -13.22
C ALA A 8 -8.14 16.74 -11.96
N GLY A 9 -7.23 17.71 -12.14
CA GLY A 9 -6.62 18.47 -11.03
C GLY A 9 -7.66 19.24 -10.22
N TRP A 10 -8.55 19.97 -10.89
CA TRP A 10 -9.65 20.68 -10.22
C TRP A 10 -10.60 19.72 -9.51
N GLY A 11 -10.92 18.56 -10.09
CA GLY A 11 -11.76 17.53 -9.48
C GLY A 11 -11.19 17.00 -8.15
N VAL A 12 -9.91 16.72 -8.11
CA VAL A 12 -9.21 16.27 -6.89
C VAL A 12 -9.23 17.39 -5.83
N THR A 13 -8.90 18.62 -6.22
CA THR A 13 -8.85 19.76 -5.30
C THR A 13 -10.23 20.08 -4.72
N LEU A 14 -11.28 20.10 -5.55
CA LEU A 14 -12.66 20.32 -5.12
C LEU A 14 -13.15 19.18 -4.23
N GLY A 15 -12.81 17.91 -4.56
CA GLY A 15 -13.16 16.76 -3.75
C GLY A 15 -12.52 16.81 -2.36
N ALA A 16 -11.23 17.13 -2.27
CA ALA A 16 -10.52 17.28 -1.01
C ALA A 16 -11.09 18.45 -0.17
N THR A 17 -11.36 19.57 -0.82
CA THR A 17 -11.96 20.76 -0.15
C THR A 17 -13.35 20.43 0.39
N LEU A 18 -14.19 19.77 -0.39
CA LEU A 18 -15.53 19.37 0.03
C LEU A 18 -15.48 18.38 1.20
N GLN A 19 -14.55 17.43 1.18
CA GLN A 19 -14.34 16.49 2.28
C GLN A 19 -13.99 17.20 3.59
N VAL A 20 -13.13 18.21 3.57
CA VAL A 20 -12.78 19.01 4.74
C VAL A 20 -14.00 19.81 5.21
N LEU A 21 -14.72 20.47 4.29
CA LEU A 21 -15.91 21.27 4.63
C LEU A 21 -17.01 20.44 5.27
N LEU A 22 -17.23 19.21 4.80
CA LEU A 22 -18.23 18.30 5.40
C LEU A 22 -17.85 17.84 6.81
N GLN A 23 -16.57 17.76 7.15
CA GLN A 23 -16.08 17.36 8.47
C GLN A 23 -16.02 18.53 9.47
N LEU A 24 -15.88 19.77 8.98
CA LEU A 24 -15.78 20.97 9.83
C LEU A 24 -16.89 21.11 10.87
N PRO A 25 -18.19 20.91 10.57
CA PRO A 25 -19.27 21.07 11.56
C PRO A 25 -19.14 20.08 12.73
N GLN A 26 -18.75 18.82 12.46
CA GLN A 26 -18.55 17.81 13.49
C GLN A 26 -17.30 18.11 14.33
N PHE A 27 -16.21 18.48 13.67
CA PHE A 27 -14.98 18.90 14.34
C PHE A 27 -15.19 20.10 15.26
N TRP A 28 -15.94 21.12 14.79
CA TRP A 28 -16.27 22.30 15.57
C TRP A 28 -17.14 22.00 16.79
N ARG A 29 -18.11 21.08 16.64
CA ARG A 29 -18.93 20.60 17.76
C ARG A 29 -18.09 19.87 18.82
N LEU A 30 -17.15 19.03 18.40
CA LEU A 30 -16.23 18.31 19.28
C LEU A 30 -15.31 19.27 20.03
N LEU A 31 -14.70 20.23 19.34
CA LEU A 31 -13.83 21.25 19.95
C LEU A 31 -14.57 22.07 21.01
N ARG A 32 -15.80 22.52 20.71
CA ARG A 32 -16.63 23.27 21.65
C ARG A 32 -16.99 22.45 22.89
N ARG A 33 -17.31 21.16 22.72
CA ARG A 33 -17.64 20.26 23.83
C ARG A 33 -16.45 19.90 24.70
N ALA A 34 -15.32 19.62 24.08
CA ALA A 34 -14.12 19.13 24.75
C ALA A 34 -13.34 20.23 25.48
N ARG A 35 -13.70 21.53 25.34
CA ARG A 35 -12.93 22.67 25.88
C ARG A 35 -11.42 22.52 25.67
N VAL A 36 -11.03 22.01 24.48
CA VAL A 36 -9.63 21.72 24.16
C VAL A 36 -8.84 23.03 24.19
N ARG A 37 -7.90 23.13 25.12
CA ARG A 37 -6.88 24.17 25.09
C ARG A 37 -5.66 23.60 24.35
N PRO A 38 -5.18 24.24 23.29
CA PRO A 38 -3.96 23.80 22.63
C PRO A 38 -2.78 23.91 23.62
N ALA A 39 -2.33 22.79 24.15
CA ALA A 39 -1.18 22.72 25.01
C ALA A 39 0.03 22.28 24.17
N VAL A 40 0.88 23.23 23.81
CA VAL A 40 2.12 22.98 23.06
C VAL A 40 3.20 22.34 23.96
N SER A 41 3.03 22.41 25.29
CA SER A 41 3.95 21.82 26.25
C SER A 41 3.22 20.85 27.17
N HIS A 42 3.23 19.57 26.80
CA HIS A 42 2.69 18.49 27.63
C HIS A 42 3.78 17.43 27.86
N PRO A 43 3.98 16.93 29.10
CA PRO A 43 5.04 15.96 29.41
C PRO A 43 5.03 14.69 28.53
N ARG A 44 3.86 14.31 28.03
CA ARG A 44 3.69 13.12 27.16
C ARG A 44 4.01 13.38 25.68
N LEU A 45 4.23 14.62 25.24
CA LEU A 45 4.56 14.90 23.84
C LEU A 45 5.87 14.25 23.40
N GLY A 46 6.87 14.21 24.28
CA GLY A 46 8.13 13.51 24.02
C GLY A 46 7.92 12.00 23.79
N ALA A 47 7.08 11.36 24.59
CA ALA A 47 6.79 9.93 24.42
C ALA A 47 6.03 9.66 23.09
N VAL A 48 5.10 10.53 22.72
CA VAL A 48 4.39 10.43 21.43
C VAL A 48 5.37 10.63 20.26
N ALA A 49 6.27 11.60 20.35
CA ALA A 49 7.29 11.85 19.33
C ALA A 49 8.23 10.65 19.13
N VAL A 50 8.69 10.02 20.20
CA VAL A 50 9.55 8.83 20.15
C VAL A 50 8.85 7.65 19.45
N LEU A 51 7.55 7.48 19.65
CA LEU A 51 6.76 6.43 18.97
C LEU A 51 6.40 6.81 17.53
N ALA A 52 6.14 8.09 17.27
CA ALA A 52 5.75 8.57 15.95
C ALA A 52 6.95 8.64 14.97
N LEU A 53 8.14 9.00 15.45
CA LEU A 53 9.31 9.21 14.60
C LEU A 53 9.69 7.97 13.75
N PRO A 54 9.76 6.73 14.27
CA PRO A 54 10.03 5.56 13.46
C PRO A 54 8.95 5.30 12.39
N VAL A 55 7.68 5.55 12.73
CA VAL A 55 6.57 5.37 11.79
C VAL A 55 6.62 6.40 10.68
N LEU A 56 6.92 7.65 11.00
CA LEU A 56 7.12 8.71 10.02
C LEU A 56 8.31 8.40 9.11
N ALA A 57 9.43 7.97 9.68
CA ALA A 57 10.61 7.57 8.92
C ALA A 57 10.29 6.42 7.94
N ALA A 58 9.59 5.38 8.40
CA ALA A 58 9.14 4.28 7.53
C ALA A 58 8.21 4.77 6.42
N SER A 59 7.31 5.72 6.72
CA SER A 59 6.41 6.31 5.71
C SER A 59 7.18 7.13 4.68
N VAL A 60 8.17 7.90 5.08
CA VAL A 60 9.04 8.66 4.16
C VAL A 60 9.84 7.71 3.27
N LEU A 61 10.43 6.65 3.84
CA LEU A 61 11.15 5.64 3.07
C LEU A 61 10.25 4.97 2.03
N GLN A 62 9.00 4.67 2.38
CA GLN A 62 8.05 4.11 1.42
C GLN A 62 7.74 5.10 0.29
N GLN A 63 7.67 6.42 0.57
CA GLN A 63 7.49 7.43 -0.48
C GLN A 63 8.74 7.57 -1.36
N VAL A 64 9.93 7.45 -0.78
CA VAL A 64 11.19 7.40 -1.56
C VAL A 64 11.15 6.21 -2.51
N ASN A 65 10.77 5.02 -2.05
CA ASN A 65 10.60 3.84 -2.92
C ASN A 65 9.64 4.11 -4.07
N ASN A 66 8.41 4.58 -3.78
CA ASN A 66 7.41 4.88 -4.80
C ASN A 66 7.88 5.95 -5.80
N PHE A 67 8.69 6.90 -5.36
CA PHE A 67 9.29 7.93 -6.23
C PHE A 67 10.37 7.33 -7.12
N THR A 68 11.22 6.47 -6.56
CA THR A 68 12.29 5.77 -7.27
C THR A 68 11.73 4.86 -8.36
N ASP A 69 10.68 4.09 -8.07
CA ASP A 69 9.98 3.26 -9.06
C ASP A 69 9.51 4.10 -10.27
N LYS A 70 8.91 5.27 -10.00
CA LYS A 70 8.46 6.18 -11.06
C LYS A 70 9.62 6.81 -11.82
N LEU A 71 10.72 7.13 -11.13
CA LEU A 71 11.91 7.67 -11.76
C LEU A 71 12.53 6.65 -12.71
N PHE A 72 12.67 5.40 -12.30
CA PHE A 72 13.13 4.33 -13.18
C PHE A 72 12.15 4.07 -14.33
N ALA A 73 10.85 4.01 -14.06
CA ALA A 73 9.85 3.85 -15.11
C ALA A 73 9.91 4.98 -16.15
N SER A 74 10.28 6.21 -15.75
CA SER A 74 10.40 7.36 -16.66
C SER A 74 11.61 7.27 -17.61
N THR A 75 12.55 6.36 -17.38
CA THR A 75 13.67 6.09 -18.30
C THR A 75 13.31 5.11 -19.41
N LEU A 76 12.16 4.47 -19.31
CA LEU A 76 11.63 3.56 -20.32
C LEU A 76 10.90 4.33 -21.43
N GLU A 77 10.51 3.62 -22.49
CA GLU A 77 9.77 4.19 -23.62
C GLU A 77 8.45 4.85 -23.22
N GLU A 78 7.97 5.76 -24.04
CA GLU A 78 6.70 6.45 -23.82
C GLU A 78 5.54 5.45 -23.66
N GLY A 79 4.68 5.70 -22.63
CA GLY A 79 3.54 4.85 -22.33
C GLY A 79 3.81 3.78 -21.24
N ARG A 80 5.05 3.35 -21.03
CA ARG A 80 5.39 2.29 -20.06
C ARG A 80 5.15 2.71 -18.60
N VAL A 81 5.37 3.98 -18.27
CA VAL A 81 4.99 4.54 -16.95
C VAL A 81 3.49 4.44 -16.72
N ALA A 82 2.69 4.72 -17.75
CA ALA A 82 1.23 4.60 -17.66
C ALA A 82 0.81 3.13 -17.52
N ALA A 83 1.42 2.23 -18.29
CA ALA A 83 1.16 0.79 -18.21
C ALA A 83 1.46 0.22 -16.82
N LEU A 84 2.62 0.57 -16.23
CA LEU A 84 2.98 0.20 -14.86
C LEU A 84 1.97 0.74 -13.84
N SER A 85 1.55 2.00 -14.00
CA SER A 85 0.57 2.63 -13.11
C SER A 85 -0.80 1.96 -13.20
N PHE A 86 -1.24 1.57 -14.40
CA PHE A 86 -2.48 0.84 -14.61
C PHE A 86 -2.41 -0.57 -14.03
N ALA A 87 -1.32 -1.29 -14.26
CA ALA A 87 -1.10 -2.60 -13.67
C ALA A 87 -1.09 -2.55 -12.13
N ASN A 88 -0.41 -1.55 -11.54
CA ASN A 88 -0.41 -1.34 -10.09
C ASN A 88 -1.82 -1.04 -9.56
N THR A 89 -2.60 -0.23 -10.26
CA THR A 89 -3.99 0.09 -9.88
C THR A 89 -4.85 -1.17 -9.84
N LEU A 90 -4.76 -2.02 -10.87
CA LEU A 90 -5.44 -3.31 -10.90
C LEU A 90 -4.96 -4.24 -9.79
N GLY A 91 -3.65 -4.31 -9.55
CA GLY A 91 -3.07 -5.10 -8.46
C GLY A 91 -3.49 -4.64 -7.06
N GLN A 92 -3.77 -3.34 -6.89
CA GLN A 92 -4.24 -2.79 -5.60
C GLN A 92 -5.75 -2.94 -5.37
N ALA A 93 -6.57 -3.07 -6.41
CA ALA A 93 -8.02 -3.17 -6.28
C ALA A 93 -8.46 -4.31 -5.34
N PRO A 94 -7.95 -5.56 -5.47
CA PRO A 94 -8.25 -6.63 -4.53
C PRO A 94 -7.86 -6.33 -3.10
N ARG A 95 -6.72 -5.64 -2.90
CA ARG A 95 -6.25 -5.24 -1.55
C ARG A 95 -7.21 -4.27 -0.90
N ALA A 96 -7.72 -3.29 -1.63
CA ALA A 96 -8.68 -2.31 -1.12
C ALA A 96 -10.02 -2.97 -0.77
N LEU A 97 -10.50 -3.89 -1.60
CA LEU A 97 -11.81 -4.52 -1.44
C LEU A 97 -11.84 -5.57 -0.33
N LEU A 98 -10.79 -6.37 -0.18
CA LEU A 98 -10.79 -7.51 0.75
C LEU A 98 -10.08 -7.21 2.06
N LEU A 99 -8.94 -6.54 1.98
CA LEU A 99 -8.05 -6.39 3.12
C LEU A 99 -8.55 -5.35 4.13
N LEU A 100 -8.97 -4.19 3.66
CA LEU A 100 -9.41 -3.11 4.55
C LEU A 100 -10.59 -3.49 5.44
N PRO A 101 -11.68 -4.12 4.92
CA PRO A 101 -12.77 -4.57 5.77
C PRO A 101 -12.37 -5.62 6.80
N LEU A 102 -11.44 -6.51 6.46
CA LEU A 102 -10.99 -7.58 7.37
C LEU A 102 -10.03 -7.07 8.45
N LEU A 103 -9.14 -6.13 8.11
CA LEU A 103 -8.15 -5.60 9.05
C LEU A 103 -8.73 -4.56 10.03
N THR A 104 -9.78 -3.85 9.63
CA THR A 104 -10.36 -2.81 10.49
C THR A 104 -10.81 -3.32 11.86
N PRO A 105 -11.54 -4.45 11.99
CA PRO A 105 -11.90 -5.02 13.28
C PRO A 105 -10.76 -5.79 13.97
N LEU A 106 -9.81 -6.30 13.19
CA LEU A 106 -8.71 -7.13 13.72
C LEU A 106 -7.71 -6.32 14.54
N PHE A 107 -7.36 -5.12 14.08
CA PHE A 107 -6.36 -4.27 14.75
C PHE A 107 -6.71 -3.99 16.22
N PRO A 108 -7.91 -3.48 16.59
CA PRO A 108 -8.27 -3.27 17.99
C PRO A 108 -8.36 -4.57 18.78
N HIS A 109 -8.74 -5.69 18.15
CA HIS A 109 -8.79 -6.99 18.81
C HIS A 109 -7.39 -7.47 19.22
N ILE A 110 -6.41 -7.43 18.32
CA ILE A 110 -5.03 -7.78 18.61
C ILE A 110 -4.43 -6.82 19.65
N ALA A 111 -4.65 -5.50 19.50
CA ALA A 111 -4.14 -4.51 20.45
C ALA A 111 -4.66 -4.77 21.89
N ARG A 112 -5.93 -5.18 22.02
CA ARG A 112 -6.51 -5.55 23.31
C ARG A 112 -5.85 -6.81 23.88
N LEU A 113 -5.69 -7.88 23.10
CA LEU A 113 -5.03 -9.12 23.55
C LEU A 113 -3.59 -8.86 23.99
N MET A 114 -2.86 -8.02 23.25
CA MET A 114 -1.50 -7.61 23.63
C MET A 114 -1.48 -6.80 24.93
N SER A 115 -2.45 -5.90 25.15
CA SER A 115 -2.56 -5.12 26.39
C SER A 115 -2.90 -5.99 27.60
N GLU A 116 -3.66 -7.06 27.39
CA GLU A 116 -4.03 -8.08 28.40
C GLU A 116 -2.90 -9.12 28.63
N ARG A 117 -1.74 -8.98 27.96
CA ARG A 117 -0.61 -9.95 27.98
C ARG A 117 -1.00 -11.36 27.49
N ARG A 118 -1.98 -11.47 26.66
CA ARG A 118 -2.47 -12.72 26.05
C ARG A 118 -1.83 -12.93 24.69
N GLU A 119 -0.51 -13.05 24.65
CA GLU A 119 0.26 -13.14 23.42
C GLU A 119 -0.09 -14.38 22.58
N ALA A 120 -0.32 -15.53 23.21
CA ALA A 120 -0.71 -16.77 22.52
C ALA A 120 -2.03 -16.58 21.74
N ASP A 121 -3.02 -15.94 22.37
CA ASP A 121 -4.32 -15.68 21.72
C ASP A 121 -4.18 -14.67 20.58
N ALA A 122 -3.27 -13.69 20.72
CA ALA A 122 -2.98 -12.73 19.64
C ALA A 122 -2.33 -13.42 18.44
N VAL A 123 -1.40 -14.36 18.65
CA VAL A 123 -0.78 -15.19 17.62
C VAL A 123 -1.83 -16.09 16.93
N ASP A 124 -2.74 -16.69 17.69
CA ASP A 124 -3.79 -17.52 17.12
C ASP A 124 -4.79 -16.68 16.29
N ALA A 125 -5.15 -15.49 16.74
CA ALA A 125 -5.96 -14.55 15.97
C ALA A 125 -5.25 -14.16 14.66
N PHE A 126 -3.96 -13.85 14.72
CA PHE A 126 -3.13 -13.56 13.54
C PHE A 126 -3.14 -14.75 12.57
N ARG A 127 -2.85 -15.96 13.03
CA ARG A 127 -2.81 -17.18 12.19
C ARG A 127 -4.14 -17.44 11.49
N ARG A 128 -5.27 -17.30 12.20
CA ARG A 128 -6.61 -17.47 11.60
C ARG A 128 -6.87 -16.48 10.48
N VAL A 129 -6.54 -15.19 10.70
CA VAL A 129 -6.74 -14.16 9.68
C VAL A 129 -5.78 -14.35 8.52
N ALA A 130 -4.51 -14.68 8.79
CA ALA A 130 -3.55 -15.00 7.74
C ALA A 130 -4.03 -16.19 6.88
N GLY A 131 -4.55 -17.26 7.51
CA GLY A 131 -5.12 -18.39 6.79
C GLY A 131 -6.32 -18.03 5.91
N LEU A 132 -7.24 -17.20 6.42
CA LEU A 132 -8.38 -16.70 5.63
C LEU A 132 -7.93 -15.82 4.46
N LEU A 133 -6.96 -14.95 4.70
CA LEU A 133 -6.38 -14.12 3.64
C LEU A 133 -5.68 -14.96 2.58
N ALA A 134 -4.94 -16.01 2.97
CA ALA A 134 -4.31 -16.94 2.03
C ALA A 134 -5.37 -17.66 1.18
N LEU A 135 -6.42 -18.17 1.83
CA LEU A 135 -7.50 -18.90 1.14
C LEU A 135 -8.18 -18.07 0.05
N VAL A 136 -8.28 -16.75 0.23
CA VAL A 136 -8.90 -15.85 -0.74
C VAL A 136 -7.87 -15.29 -1.72
N SER A 137 -6.70 -14.84 -1.22
CA SER A 137 -5.72 -14.15 -2.06
C SER A 137 -4.98 -15.07 -3.03
N VAL A 138 -4.72 -16.33 -2.65
CA VAL A 138 -3.99 -17.26 -3.52
C VAL A 138 -4.80 -17.63 -4.77
N PRO A 139 -6.07 -18.08 -4.67
CA PRO A 139 -6.88 -18.32 -5.87
C PRO A 139 -7.06 -17.05 -6.72
N MET A 140 -7.24 -15.90 -6.07
CA MET A 140 -7.40 -14.63 -6.78
C MET A 140 -6.11 -14.20 -7.49
N ALA A 141 -4.94 -14.41 -6.88
CA ALA A 141 -3.65 -14.18 -7.53
C ALA A 141 -3.48 -15.07 -8.77
N LEU A 142 -3.85 -16.35 -8.66
CA LEU A 142 -3.81 -17.28 -9.79
C LEU A 142 -4.75 -16.85 -10.92
N LEU A 143 -5.99 -16.48 -10.60
CA LEU A 143 -6.93 -15.95 -11.59
C LEU A 143 -6.41 -14.66 -12.24
N MET A 144 -5.88 -13.72 -11.45
CA MET A 144 -5.28 -12.51 -12.01
C MET A 144 -4.06 -12.80 -12.88
N ALA A 145 -3.23 -13.77 -12.52
CA ALA A 145 -2.07 -14.15 -13.31
C ALA A 145 -2.48 -14.82 -14.64
N ILE A 146 -3.44 -15.73 -14.60
CA ILE A 146 -3.93 -16.46 -15.80
C ILE A 146 -4.66 -15.50 -16.75
N TYR A 147 -5.46 -14.59 -16.22
CA TYR A 147 -6.31 -13.67 -16.98
C TYR A 147 -5.78 -12.25 -17.02
N ALA A 148 -4.47 -12.04 -16.82
CA ALA A 148 -3.87 -10.69 -16.74
C ALA A 148 -4.19 -9.84 -17.98
N GLU A 149 -4.06 -10.40 -19.18
CA GLU A 149 -4.37 -9.72 -20.43
C GLU A 149 -5.86 -9.40 -20.56
N GLN A 150 -6.73 -10.36 -20.27
CA GLN A 150 -8.19 -10.19 -20.35
C GLN A 150 -8.68 -9.14 -19.35
N ILE A 151 -8.11 -9.14 -18.15
CA ILE A 151 -8.41 -8.14 -17.11
C ILE A 151 -7.97 -6.75 -17.58
N ALA A 152 -6.76 -6.62 -18.13
CA ALA A 152 -6.26 -5.38 -18.69
C ALA A 152 -7.13 -4.89 -19.86
N GLN A 153 -7.55 -5.80 -20.76
CA GLN A 153 -8.47 -5.50 -21.86
C GLN A 153 -9.82 -4.97 -21.34
N LEU A 154 -10.42 -5.68 -20.40
CA LEU A 154 -11.72 -5.31 -19.83
C LEU A 154 -11.69 -3.95 -19.14
N ALA A 155 -10.61 -3.66 -18.42
CA ALA A 155 -10.48 -2.45 -17.64
C ALA A 155 -10.11 -1.23 -18.49
N PHE A 156 -9.20 -1.38 -19.45
CA PHE A 156 -8.52 -0.24 -20.09
C PHE A 156 -8.65 -0.19 -21.61
N ARG A 157 -9.12 -1.22 -22.31
CA ARG A 157 -9.30 -1.20 -23.77
C ARG A 157 -10.42 -0.23 -24.19
N ARG A 158 -10.18 1.09 -24.00
CA ARG A 158 -11.12 2.16 -24.32
C ARG A 158 -10.36 3.40 -24.80
N GLY A 159 -10.92 4.10 -25.74
CA GLY A 159 -10.36 5.36 -26.24
C GLY A 159 -8.97 5.21 -26.87
N ALA A 160 -7.96 5.84 -26.29
CA ALA A 160 -6.59 5.83 -26.82
C ALA A 160 -5.79 4.56 -26.47
N CYS A 161 -6.26 3.71 -25.52
CA CYS A 161 -5.57 2.49 -25.16
C CYS A 161 -6.02 1.34 -26.09
N GLY A 162 -5.24 1.10 -27.15
CA GLY A 162 -5.43 0.00 -28.09
C GLY A 162 -4.87 -1.33 -27.61
N ALA A 163 -4.69 -2.27 -28.54
CA ALA A 163 -4.10 -3.59 -28.22
C ALA A 163 -2.67 -3.49 -27.68
N ASP A 164 -1.86 -2.58 -28.26
CA ASP A 164 -0.48 -2.35 -27.83
C ASP A 164 -0.37 -1.85 -26.39
N CYS A 165 -1.26 -0.96 -25.99
CA CYS A 165 -1.33 -0.48 -24.60
C CYS A 165 -1.66 -1.63 -23.62
N VAL A 166 -2.56 -2.53 -24.00
CA VAL A 166 -2.95 -3.68 -23.17
C VAL A 166 -1.80 -4.68 -23.02
N SER A 167 -1.06 -4.96 -24.09
CA SER A 167 0.09 -5.86 -24.06
C SER A 167 1.20 -5.37 -23.13
N GLU A 168 1.33 -4.05 -22.95
CA GLU A 168 2.29 -3.46 -22.01
C GLU A 168 1.82 -3.51 -20.54
N ILE A 169 0.50 -3.61 -20.28
CA ILE A 169 -0.05 -3.69 -18.93
C ILE A 169 0.00 -5.12 -18.37
N ALA A 170 -0.19 -6.14 -19.20
CA ALA A 170 -0.33 -7.52 -18.77
C ALA A 170 0.92 -8.09 -18.06
N PRO A 171 2.18 -7.89 -18.55
CA PRO A 171 3.37 -8.42 -17.87
C PRO A 171 3.58 -7.88 -16.45
N PRO A 172 3.53 -6.56 -16.16
CA PRO A 172 3.64 -6.08 -14.78
C PRO A 172 2.45 -6.51 -13.93
N LEU A 173 1.24 -6.65 -14.48
CA LEU A 173 0.08 -7.13 -13.74
C LEU A 173 0.26 -8.59 -13.27
N LEU A 174 0.87 -9.45 -14.08
CA LEU A 174 1.24 -10.82 -13.72
C LEU A 174 2.09 -10.82 -12.43
N PHE A 175 3.13 -10.00 -12.36
CA PHE A 175 3.99 -9.94 -11.18
C PHE A 175 3.26 -9.35 -9.97
N TYR A 176 2.43 -8.31 -10.13
CA TYR A 176 1.59 -7.78 -9.06
C TYR A 176 0.56 -8.79 -8.55
N ALA A 177 0.08 -9.71 -9.40
CA ALA A 177 -0.77 -10.80 -8.96
C ALA A 177 -0.05 -11.71 -7.95
N PHE A 178 1.20 -12.09 -8.23
CA PHE A 178 2.01 -12.87 -7.27
C PHE A 178 2.34 -12.10 -5.99
N ALA A 179 2.37 -10.76 -6.05
CA ALA A 179 2.57 -9.92 -4.86
C ALA A 179 1.35 -9.91 -3.91
N LEU A 180 0.17 -10.35 -4.34
CA LEU A 180 -1.07 -10.23 -3.55
C LEU A 180 -0.95 -10.85 -2.16
N TRP A 181 -0.56 -12.11 -2.06
CA TRP A 181 -0.41 -12.79 -0.77
C TRP A 181 0.68 -12.17 0.12
N PRO A 182 1.93 -12.00 -0.36
CA PRO A 182 2.98 -11.34 0.44
C PRO A 182 2.59 -9.93 0.88
N ALA A 183 1.93 -9.15 0.02
CA ALA A 183 1.49 -7.81 0.36
C ALA A 183 0.38 -7.80 1.43
N PHE A 184 -0.53 -8.78 1.40
CA PHE A 184 -1.54 -8.95 2.45
C PHE A 184 -0.90 -9.31 3.78
N LEU A 185 0.02 -10.26 3.75
CA LEU A 185 0.75 -10.68 4.95
C LEU A 185 1.61 -9.55 5.52
N SER A 186 2.32 -8.79 4.67
CA SER A 186 3.10 -7.61 5.08
C SER A 186 2.25 -6.57 5.79
N LEU A 187 1.04 -6.28 5.27
CA LEU A 187 0.15 -5.32 5.90
C LEU A 187 -0.40 -5.83 7.24
N LEU A 188 -0.74 -7.13 7.33
CA LEU A 188 -1.18 -7.76 8.56
C LEU A 188 -0.07 -7.73 9.62
N LEU A 189 1.17 -8.07 9.26
CA LEU A 189 2.35 -8.00 10.13
C LEU A 189 2.61 -6.57 10.61
N ASN A 190 2.59 -5.60 9.71
CA ASN A 190 2.75 -4.18 10.05
C ASN A 190 1.70 -3.72 11.08
N ARG A 191 0.44 -4.11 10.93
CA ARG A 191 -0.63 -3.80 11.89
C ARG A 191 -0.40 -4.48 13.23
N THR A 192 0.03 -5.74 13.24
CA THR A 192 0.32 -6.49 14.48
C THR A 192 1.51 -5.90 15.23
N LEU A 193 2.61 -5.58 14.53
CA LEU A 193 3.77 -4.91 15.14
C LEU A 193 3.42 -3.52 15.68
N SER A 194 2.58 -2.78 14.95
CA SER A 194 2.08 -1.48 15.41
C SER A 194 1.26 -1.62 16.69
N ALA A 195 0.38 -2.63 16.78
CA ALA A 195 -0.40 -2.94 17.98
C ALA A 195 0.49 -3.35 19.17
N ALA A 196 1.61 -4.01 18.89
CA ALA A 196 2.62 -4.40 19.89
C ALA A 196 3.59 -3.26 20.27
N ASN A 197 3.43 -2.05 19.71
CA ASN A 197 4.36 -0.90 19.85
C ASN A 197 5.80 -1.19 19.38
N ARG A 198 6.00 -2.17 18.47
CA ARG A 198 7.31 -2.55 17.93
C ARG A 198 7.66 -1.71 16.68
N THR A 199 7.50 -0.38 16.77
CA THR A 199 7.65 0.55 15.65
C THR A 199 9.07 0.62 15.09
N ARG A 200 10.09 0.37 15.91
CA ARG A 200 11.49 0.30 15.46
C ARG A 200 11.75 -0.84 14.49
N GLU A 201 11.12 -1.98 14.72
CA GLU A 201 11.23 -3.15 13.85
C GLU A 201 10.57 -2.88 12.50
N ILE A 202 9.40 -2.24 12.50
CA ILE A 202 8.74 -1.80 11.28
C ILE A 202 9.70 -0.92 10.45
N MET A 203 10.37 0.04 11.10
CA MET A 203 11.32 0.92 10.43
C MET A 203 12.51 0.13 9.85
N LEU A 204 13.12 -0.77 10.63
CA LEU A 204 14.28 -1.54 10.18
C LEU A 204 13.93 -2.46 9.00
N VAL A 205 12.82 -3.19 9.09
CA VAL A 205 12.36 -4.06 8.01
C VAL A 205 12.03 -3.21 6.76
N THR A 206 11.40 -2.04 6.93
CA THR A 206 11.14 -1.12 5.82
C THR A 206 12.43 -0.66 5.16
N ILE A 207 13.47 -0.29 5.92
CA ILE A 207 14.79 0.12 5.36
C ILE A 207 15.37 -1.01 4.50
N VAL A 208 15.43 -2.23 5.05
CA VAL A 208 15.99 -3.38 4.34
C VAL A 208 15.19 -3.66 3.06
N THR A 209 13.87 -3.63 3.16
CA THR A 209 12.98 -3.88 2.00
C THR A 209 13.16 -2.81 0.92
N VAL A 210 13.22 -1.53 1.29
CA VAL A 210 13.39 -0.43 0.32
C VAL A 210 14.76 -0.52 -0.37
N VAL A 211 15.84 -0.77 0.38
CA VAL A 211 17.18 -0.95 -0.20
C VAL A 211 17.20 -2.15 -1.16
N LEU A 212 16.58 -3.25 -0.78
CA LEU A 212 16.48 -4.44 -1.63
C LEU A 212 15.67 -4.15 -2.90
N THR A 213 14.50 -3.50 -2.77
CA THR A 213 13.64 -3.17 -3.92
C THR A 213 14.40 -2.27 -4.90
N ILE A 214 15.02 -1.19 -4.44
CA ILE A 214 15.80 -0.29 -5.30
C ILE A 214 16.96 -1.02 -5.98
N THR A 215 17.63 -1.92 -5.28
CA THR A 215 18.70 -2.74 -5.87
C THR A 215 18.15 -3.65 -6.96
N LEU A 216 17.00 -4.28 -6.72
CA LEU A 216 16.34 -5.13 -7.71
C LEU A 216 15.81 -4.32 -8.90
N ASP A 217 15.30 -3.10 -8.69
CA ASP A 217 14.88 -2.21 -9.77
C ASP A 217 16.03 -1.93 -10.73
N VAL A 218 17.21 -1.58 -10.20
CA VAL A 218 18.42 -1.34 -11.03
C VAL A 218 18.82 -2.58 -11.82
N LEU A 219 18.73 -3.77 -11.22
CA LEU A 219 19.13 -5.01 -11.86
C LEU A 219 18.12 -5.53 -12.91
N LEU A 220 16.82 -5.32 -12.64
CA LEU A 220 15.75 -5.93 -13.43
C LEU A 220 15.19 -5.00 -14.50
N ILE A 221 15.41 -3.67 -14.40
CA ILE A 221 14.90 -2.72 -15.38
C ILE A 221 15.46 -2.96 -16.79
N GLY A 222 16.73 -3.36 -16.91
CA GLY A 222 17.35 -3.64 -18.20
C GLY A 222 16.72 -4.85 -18.91
N PRO A 223 16.65 -6.04 -18.30
CA PRO A 223 16.16 -7.25 -18.96
C PRO A 223 14.62 -7.35 -19.02
N LEU A 224 13.87 -6.75 -18.10
CA LEU A 224 12.43 -6.93 -17.95
C LEU A 224 11.62 -5.63 -18.04
N GLU A 225 12.29 -4.49 -18.20
CA GLU A 225 11.65 -3.18 -18.36
C GLU A 225 10.63 -2.89 -17.22
N GLN A 226 9.40 -2.42 -17.54
CA GLN A 226 8.35 -2.15 -16.53
C GLN A 226 7.91 -3.40 -15.74
N ALA A 227 8.03 -4.59 -16.33
CA ALA A 227 7.74 -5.85 -15.63
C ALA A 227 8.80 -6.15 -14.56
N GLY A 228 10.05 -5.72 -14.78
CA GLY A 228 11.14 -5.81 -13.81
C GLY A 228 10.85 -5.01 -12.53
N LEU A 229 10.34 -3.79 -12.65
CA LEU A 229 9.93 -2.96 -11.52
C LEU A 229 8.79 -3.62 -10.73
N ALA A 230 7.79 -4.21 -11.41
CA ALA A 230 6.73 -4.95 -10.75
C ALA A 230 7.24 -6.21 -10.03
N LEU A 231 8.22 -6.91 -10.61
CA LEU A 231 8.88 -8.07 -9.99
C LEU A 231 9.69 -7.64 -8.76
N ALA A 232 10.46 -6.56 -8.85
CA ALA A 232 11.21 -6.01 -7.72
C ALA A 232 10.31 -5.65 -6.54
N ALA A 233 9.19 -4.96 -6.80
CA ALA A 233 8.18 -4.67 -5.78
C ALA A 233 7.58 -5.94 -5.15
N THR A 234 7.37 -6.99 -5.96
CA THR A 234 6.87 -8.29 -5.49
C THR A 234 7.88 -8.98 -4.58
N LEU A 235 9.15 -9.04 -4.98
CA LEU A 235 10.23 -9.60 -4.18
C LEU A 235 10.46 -8.80 -2.90
N GLY A 236 10.33 -7.48 -2.95
CA GLY A 236 10.32 -6.62 -1.77
C GLY A 236 9.22 -7.00 -0.78
N ALA A 237 7.99 -7.21 -1.25
CA ALA A 237 6.89 -7.64 -0.40
C ALA A 237 7.12 -9.04 0.21
N VAL A 238 7.68 -9.98 -0.55
CA VAL A 238 8.08 -11.30 -0.04
C VAL A 238 9.15 -11.16 1.04
N SER A 239 10.20 -10.36 0.79
CA SER A 239 11.29 -10.14 1.75
C SER A 239 10.80 -9.52 3.05
N TYR A 240 9.85 -8.58 2.99
CA TYR A 240 9.21 -8.00 4.17
C TYR A 240 8.60 -9.08 5.08
N THR A 241 7.95 -10.08 4.50
CA THR A 241 7.32 -11.17 5.26
C THR A 241 8.33 -12.14 5.90
N HIS A 242 9.51 -12.27 5.33
CA HIS A 242 10.56 -13.14 5.88
C HIS A 242 11.44 -12.46 6.95
N LEU A 243 11.51 -11.14 6.93
CA LEU A 243 12.31 -10.35 7.86
C LEU A 243 11.54 -10.00 9.16
N THR A 244 10.23 -10.26 9.19
CA THR A 244 9.34 -9.96 10.31
C THR A 244 8.97 -11.22 11.07
#